data_37b183584e83fc3073e67e3f822c6d2b
#
_entry.id   37b183584e83fc3073e67e3f822c6d2b
#
_cell.length_a   1.000
_cell.length_b   1.000
_cell.length_c   1.000
_cell.angle_alpha   90.00
_cell.angle_beta   90.00
_cell.angle_gamma   90.00
#
_symmetry.space_group_name_H-M   'P 1'
#
loop_
_entity.id
_entity.type
_entity.pdbx_description
1 polymer ?
#
loop_
_entity_poly.entity_id
_entity_poly.type
_entity_poly.pdbx_seq_one_letter_code
_entity_poly.pdbx_strand_id
1 'polypeptide(L)'
;IISVHPESGPHLNRTLKRIRELGAKAGVVFNPSTDPSVIQWMMDEIDLILVMSINPGFGGQKFMHSQLRKIETLRKMIDATGRHIELEVDGGVTAETAPLCISAGATALVAGTAVFKGGPTKYADNIRALKGG
;
A
#
# COMPACT_ATOMS: atom_id res chain seq x y z
N ILE A 1 -13.76 0.10 2.17
CA ILE A 1 -12.82 -0.72 1.39
C ILE A 1 -12.55 -2.00 2.14
N ILE A 2 -12.69 -3.13 1.46
CA ILE A 2 -12.35 -4.44 2.01
C ILE A 2 -11.12 -4.94 1.29
N SER A 3 -10.05 -5.19 2.04
CA SER A 3 -8.77 -5.64 1.49
C SER A 3 -8.48 -7.09 1.86
N VAL A 4 -7.95 -7.84 0.91
CA VAL A 4 -7.64 -9.26 1.08
C VAL A 4 -6.21 -9.54 0.65
N HIS A 5 -5.61 -10.55 1.27
CA HIS A 5 -4.28 -11.05 0.88
C HIS A 5 -4.44 -12.11 -0.22
N PRO A 6 -3.60 -12.09 -1.27
CA PRO A 6 -3.62 -13.15 -2.28
C PRO A 6 -3.45 -14.54 -1.69
N GLU A 7 -2.70 -14.65 -0.60
CA GLU A 7 -2.42 -15.92 0.07
C GLU A 7 -3.61 -16.47 0.86
N SER A 8 -4.67 -15.68 1.06
CA SER A 8 -5.82 -16.10 1.87
C SER A 8 -6.71 -17.14 1.20
N GLY A 9 -6.54 -17.37 -0.11
CA GLY A 9 -7.28 -18.40 -0.82
C GLY A 9 -6.96 -18.44 -2.31
N PRO A 10 -7.31 -19.55 -3.00
CA PRO A 10 -6.95 -19.74 -4.40
C PRO A 10 -7.84 -18.98 -5.39
N HIS A 11 -8.93 -18.36 -4.93
CA HIS A 11 -9.91 -17.71 -5.80
C HIS A 11 -9.96 -16.19 -5.58
N LEU A 12 -8.81 -15.53 -5.66
CA LEU A 12 -8.71 -14.08 -5.42
C LEU A 12 -9.66 -13.28 -6.33
N ASN A 13 -9.72 -13.61 -7.62
CA ASN A 13 -10.57 -12.90 -8.57
C ASN A 13 -12.05 -12.96 -8.16
N ARG A 14 -12.51 -14.14 -7.76
CA ARG A 14 -13.89 -14.33 -7.29
C ARG A 14 -14.17 -13.50 -6.04
N THR A 15 -13.22 -13.48 -5.11
CA THR A 15 -13.35 -12.72 -3.87
C THR A 15 -13.46 -11.23 -4.15
N LEU A 16 -12.61 -10.69 -5.02
CA LEU A 16 -12.64 -9.28 -5.41
C LEU A 16 -13.97 -8.90 -6.06
N LYS A 17 -14.45 -9.73 -6.99
CA LYS A 17 -15.75 -9.51 -7.64
C LYS A 17 -16.87 -9.49 -6.62
N ARG A 18 -16.86 -10.43 -5.67
CA ARG A 18 -17.90 -10.50 -4.63
C ARG A 18 -17.92 -9.27 -3.75
N ILE A 19 -16.74 -8.75 -3.37
CA ILE A 19 -16.64 -7.53 -2.59
C ILE A 19 -17.29 -6.36 -3.33
N ARG A 20 -17.02 -6.22 -4.62
CA ARG A 20 -17.56 -5.13 -5.44
C ARG A 20 -19.07 -5.29 -5.65
N GLU A 21 -19.57 -6.51 -5.85
CA GLU A 21 -21.01 -6.80 -5.96
C GLU A 21 -21.76 -6.38 -4.71
N LEU A 22 -21.12 -6.46 -3.53
CA LEU A 22 -21.70 -6.04 -2.26
C LEU A 22 -21.64 -4.53 -2.05
N GLY A 23 -21.12 -3.77 -3.00
CA GLY A 23 -21.07 -2.32 -2.94
C GLY A 23 -19.84 -1.74 -2.27
N ALA A 24 -18.85 -2.57 -1.92
CA ALA A 24 -17.60 -2.10 -1.33
C ALA A 24 -16.50 -1.99 -2.38
N LYS A 25 -15.47 -1.18 -2.09
CA LYS A 25 -14.26 -1.15 -2.90
C LYS A 25 -13.35 -2.32 -2.50
N ALA A 26 -12.73 -2.96 -3.50
CA ALA A 26 -11.90 -4.11 -3.28
C ALA A 26 -10.42 -3.75 -3.28
N GLY A 27 -9.70 -4.20 -2.26
CA GLY A 27 -8.26 -3.99 -2.12
C GLY A 27 -7.49 -5.30 -2.03
N VAL A 28 -6.22 -5.25 -2.45
CA VAL A 28 -5.29 -6.38 -2.34
C VAL A 28 -4.09 -5.96 -1.52
N VAL A 29 -3.71 -6.80 -0.55
CA VAL A 29 -2.58 -6.55 0.34
C VAL A 29 -1.40 -7.40 -0.07
N PHE A 30 -0.27 -6.77 -0.31
CA PHE A 30 0.99 -7.44 -0.64
C PHE A 30 1.90 -7.50 0.58
N ASN A 31 2.24 -8.71 1.01
CA ASN A 31 3.32 -8.94 1.96
C ASN A 31 4.66 -8.76 1.25
N PRO A 32 5.78 -8.58 1.99
CA PRO A 32 7.08 -8.42 1.35
C PRO A 32 7.45 -9.52 0.36
N SER A 33 6.98 -10.75 0.58
CA SER A 33 7.28 -11.90 -0.27
C SER A 33 6.33 -12.08 -1.45
N THR A 34 5.26 -11.28 -1.54
CA THR A 34 4.26 -11.44 -2.59
C THR A 34 4.69 -10.76 -3.87
N ASP A 35 4.66 -11.49 -4.99
CA ASP A 35 5.03 -10.97 -6.30
C ASP A 35 3.87 -10.17 -6.91
N PRO A 36 4.13 -8.98 -7.50
CA PRO A 36 3.09 -8.21 -8.18
C PRO A 36 2.35 -8.95 -9.29
N SER A 37 2.98 -9.92 -9.93
CA SER A 37 2.37 -10.68 -11.04
C SER A 37 1.10 -11.43 -10.64
N VAL A 38 0.89 -11.68 -9.35
CA VAL A 38 -0.30 -12.42 -8.88
C VAL A 38 -1.61 -11.70 -9.22
N ILE A 39 -1.58 -10.41 -9.50
CA ILE A 39 -2.79 -9.64 -9.82
C ILE A 39 -2.85 -9.17 -11.27
N GLN A 40 -1.90 -9.54 -12.11
CA GLN A 40 -1.79 -8.97 -13.47
C GLN A 40 -3.05 -9.19 -14.34
N TRP A 41 -3.81 -10.23 -14.09
CA TRP A 41 -5.00 -10.57 -14.87
C TRP A 41 -6.33 -10.13 -14.22
N MET A 42 -6.25 -9.44 -13.07
CA MET A 42 -7.45 -9.05 -12.34
C MET A 42 -7.47 -7.57 -11.94
N MET A 43 -6.69 -6.75 -12.65
CA MET A 43 -6.60 -5.31 -12.36
C MET A 43 -7.94 -4.59 -12.47
N ASP A 44 -8.86 -5.08 -13.29
CA ASP A 44 -10.19 -4.48 -13.44
C ASP A 44 -11.06 -4.61 -12.18
N GLU A 45 -10.72 -5.52 -11.29
CA GLU A 45 -11.48 -5.79 -10.06
C GLU A 45 -10.86 -5.14 -8.83
N ILE A 46 -9.78 -4.39 -8.99
CA ILE A 46 -9.03 -3.81 -7.89
C ILE A 46 -9.23 -2.29 -7.82
N ASP A 47 -9.52 -1.80 -6.63
CA ASP A 47 -9.68 -0.36 -6.37
C ASP A 47 -8.53 0.20 -5.52
N LEU A 48 -7.85 -0.67 -4.75
CA LEU A 48 -6.75 -0.28 -3.88
C LEU A 48 -5.71 -1.40 -3.80
N ILE A 49 -4.45 -1.02 -3.80
CA ILE A 49 -3.33 -1.94 -3.57
C ILE A 49 -2.55 -1.43 -2.35
N LEU A 50 -2.39 -2.28 -1.36
CA LEU A 50 -1.62 -1.98 -0.16
C LEU A 50 -0.33 -2.80 -0.17
N VAL A 51 0.80 -2.11 -0.09
CA VAL A 51 2.12 -2.74 0.02
C VAL A 51 2.60 -2.66 1.46
N MET A 52 2.82 -3.82 2.06
CA MET A 52 3.43 -3.92 3.38
C MET A 52 4.94 -3.78 3.22
N SER A 53 5.52 -2.78 3.87
CA SER A 53 6.94 -2.46 3.77
C SER A 53 7.75 -2.88 5.01
N ILE A 54 7.14 -3.69 5.87
CA ILE A 54 7.80 -4.36 7.00
C ILE A 54 7.37 -5.83 7.02
N ASN A 55 8.16 -6.69 7.66
CA ASN A 55 7.75 -8.07 7.89
C ASN A 55 6.79 -8.13 9.08
N PRO A 56 5.56 -8.66 8.90
CA PRO A 56 4.63 -8.80 10.01
C PRO A 56 5.19 -9.77 11.07
N GLY A 57 4.99 -9.40 12.34
CA GLY A 57 5.37 -10.26 13.46
C GLY A 57 6.80 -10.13 13.95
N PHE A 58 7.63 -9.31 13.34
CA PHE A 58 8.99 -9.05 13.83
C PHE A 58 9.06 -7.72 14.57
N GLY A 59 9.75 -7.70 15.72
CA GLY A 59 10.04 -6.46 16.44
C GLY A 59 11.05 -5.61 15.67
N GLY A 60 11.17 -4.32 16.06
CA GLY A 60 12.09 -3.41 15.41
C GLY A 60 11.73 -3.14 13.96
N GLN A 61 10.51 -2.80 13.69
CA GLN A 61 9.89 -2.69 12.38
C GLN A 61 10.48 -1.56 11.54
N LYS A 62 11.53 -1.86 10.82
CA LYS A 62 12.16 -0.90 9.90
C LYS A 62 11.61 -1.06 8.50
N PHE A 63 11.53 0.06 7.79
CA PHE A 63 11.10 0.09 6.40
C PHE A 63 12.04 -0.77 5.53
N MET A 64 11.43 -1.62 4.71
CA MET A 64 12.16 -2.48 3.77
C MET A 64 12.33 -1.76 2.44
N HIS A 65 13.53 -1.22 2.19
CA HIS A 65 13.82 -0.49 0.95
C HIS A 65 13.64 -1.34 -0.31
N SER A 66 13.79 -2.66 -0.19
CA SER A 66 13.53 -3.58 -1.31
C SER A 66 12.11 -3.47 -1.86
N GLN A 67 11.16 -3.02 -1.05
CA GLN A 67 9.77 -2.88 -1.46
C GLN A 67 9.53 -1.69 -2.39
N LEU A 68 10.48 -0.75 -2.49
CA LEU A 68 10.37 0.38 -3.42
C LEU A 68 10.25 -0.09 -4.87
N ARG A 69 10.96 -1.15 -5.26
CA ARG A 69 10.86 -1.73 -6.60
C ARG A 69 9.47 -2.31 -6.86
N LYS A 70 8.88 -2.93 -5.83
CA LYS A 70 7.52 -3.46 -5.93
C LYS A 70 6.53 -2.33 -6.15
N ILE A 71 6.67 -1.22 -5.41
CA ILE A 71 5.82 -0.04 -5.57
C ILE A 71 5.94 0.50 -6.99
N GLU A 72 7.15 0.62 -7.53
CA GLU A 72 7.38 1.07 -8.89
C GLU A 72 6.71 0.16 -9.92
N THR A 73 6.84 -1.16 -9.74
CA THR A 73 6.23 -2.15 -10.61
C THR A 73 4.71 -2.03 -10.59
N LEU A 74 4.12 -1.94 -9.40
CA LEU A 74 2.68 -1.79 -9.24
C LEU A 74 2.19 -0.47 -9.83
N ARG A 75 2.95 0.62 -9.68
CA ARG A 75 2.59 1.90 -10.32
C ARG A 75 2.51 1.76 -11.83
N LYS A 76 3.47 1.09 -12.45
CA LYS A 76 3.44 0.84 -13.90
C LYS A 76 2.23 0.01 -14.31
N MET A 77 1.89 -1.01 -13.53
CA MET A 77 0.72 -1.83 -13.79
C MET A 77 -0.58 -1.03 -13.69
N ILE A 78 -0.69 -0.16 -12.69
CA ILE A 78 -1.85 0.72 -12.50
C ILE A 78 -1.97 1.68 -13.68
N ASP A 79 -0.89 2.34 -14.03
CA ASP A 79 -0.88 3.34 -15.12
C ASP A 79 -1.29 2.71 -16.45
N ALA A 80 -0.91 1.45 -16.68
CA ALA A 80 -1.28 0.74 -17.89
C ALA A 80 -2.79 0.47 -18.00
N THR A 81 -3.52 0.46 -16.88
CA THR A 81 -4.98 0.24 -16.90
C THR A 81 -5.77 1.48 -17.27
N GLY A 82 -5.20 2.67 -17.11
CA GLY A 82 -5.93 3.94 -17.24
C GLY A 82 -6.95 4.18 -16.14
N ARG A 83 -7.04 3.28 -15.13
CA ARG A 83 -7.98 3.39 -14.02
C ARG A 83 -7.35 4.10 -12.84
N HIS A 84 -8.19 4.69 -11.97
CA HIS A 84 -7.76 5.23 -10.70
C HIS A 84 -7.73 4.10 -9.67
N ILE A 85 -6.52 3.66 -9.30
CA ILE A 85 -6.31 2.67 -8.24
C ILE A 85 -5.36 3.28 -7.23
N GLU A 86 -5.78 3.32 -5.97
CA GLU A 86 -4.92 3.82 -4.90
C GLU A 86 -3.78 2.84 -4.62
N LEU A 87 -2.59 3.37 -4.49
CA LEU A 87 -1.39 2.60 -4.13
C LEU A 87 -0.92 3.05 -2.76
N GLU A 88 -1.20 2.24 -1.75
CA GLU A 88 -0.98 2.54 -0.35
C GLU A 88 0.23 1.76 0.19
N VAL A 89 1.00 2.40 1.06
CA VAL A 89 2.16 1.78 1.70
C VAL A 89 1.99 1.83 3.21
N ASP A 90 2.19 0.70 3.87
CA ASP A 90 2.11 0.57 5.33
C ASP A 90 3.35 -0.15 5.85
N GLY A 91 4.02 0.47 6.79
CA GLY A 91 5.14 -0.15 7.51
C GLY A 91 6.41 0.69 7.47
N GLY A 92 6.78 1.25 8.62
CA GLY A 92 8.02 1.99 8.77
C GLY A 92 8.07 3.32 8.02
N VAL A 93 6.91 3.88 7.67
CA VAL A 93 6.85 5.16 6.95
C VAL A 93 7.21 6.30 7.92
N THR A 94 8.23 7.06 7.54
CA THR A 94 8.75 8.21 8.30
C THR A 94 8.93 9.39 7.34
N ALA A 95 9.30 10.54 7.89
CA ALA A 95 9.64 11.71 7.07
C ALA A 95 10.81 11.43 6.10
N GLU A 96 11.65 10.45 6.41
CA GLU A 96 12.77 10.05 5.56
C GLU A 96 12.36 9.07 4.45
N THR A 97 11.47 8.12 4.77
CA THR A 97 11.05 7.09 3.82
C THR A 97 9.84 7.49 2.97
N ALA A 98 9.00 8.40 3.46
CA ALA A 98 7.81 8.84 2.73
C ALA A 98 8.14 9.41 1.34
N PRO A 99 9.14 10.29 1.17
CA PRO A 99 9.50 10.79 -0.17
C PRO A 99 9.91 9.68 -1.12
N LEU A 100 10.55 8.62 -0.62
CA LEU A 100 10.95 7.47 -1.43
C LEU A 100 9.72 6.72 -1.95
N CYS A 101 8.74 6.52 -1.08
CA CYS A 101 7.48 5.86 -1.45
C CYS A 101 6.70 6.67 -2.49
N ILE A 102 6.61 7.97 -2.28
CA ILE A 102 5.90 8.89 -3.19
C ILE A 102 6.60 8.90 -4.55
N SER A 103 7.92 9.00 -4.57
CA SER A 103 8.70 8.98 -5.82
C SER A 103 8.54 7.65 -6.58
N ALA A 104 8.38 6.55 -5.85
CA ALA A 104 8.14 5.23 -6.45
C ALA A 104 6.72 5.09 -7.01
N GLY A 105 5.78 5.95 -6.62
CA GLY A 105 4.43 5.96 -7.15
C GLY A 105 3.30 5.76 -6.14
N ALA A 106 3.60 5.74 -4.84
CA ALA A 106 2.57 5.61 -3.81
C ALA A 106 1.69 6.85 -3.77
N THR A 107 0.38 6.65 -3.59
CA THR A 107 -0.61 7.72 -3.49
C THR A 107 -1.16 7.88 -2.07
N ALA A 108 -0.97 6.88 -1.22
CA ALA A 108 -1.42 6.89 0.16
C ALA A 108 -0.36 6.27 1.06
N LEU A 109 -0.19 6.84 2.25
CA LEU A 109 0.80 6.37 3.23
C LEU A 109 0.13 6.15 4.57
N VAL A 110 0.42 5.02 5.20
CA VAL A 110 -0.02 4.75 6.57
C VAL A 110 1.17 5.00 7.50
N ALA A 111 0.99 5.94 8.42
CA ALA A 111 2.04 6.33 9.35
C ALA A 111 1.45 6.57 10.73
N GLY A 112 1.85 5.74 11.70
CA GLY A 112 1.41 5.88 13.07
C GLY A 112 2.36 6.74 13.90
N THR A 113 3.48 6.15 14.32
CA THR A 113 4.47 6.82 15.19
C THR A 113 4.98 8.12 14.59
N ALA A 114 5.23 8.16 13.28
CA ALA A 114 5.74 9.35 12.60
C ALA A 114 4.77 10.54 12.67
N VAL A 115 3.45 10.26 12.71
CA VAL A 115 2.43 11.31 12.86
C VAL A 115 2.32 11.76 14.31
N PHE A 116 2.30 10.84 15.25
CA PHE A 116 2.00 11.12 16.66
C PHE A 116 3.23 11.47 17.50
N LYS A 117 4.41 11.43 16.91
CA LYS A 117 5.66 11.76 17.60
C LYS A 117 5.64 13.19 18.11
N GLY A 118 5.99 13.36 19.39
CA GLY A 118 6.09 14.69 20.01
C GLY A 118 4.78 15.27 20.51
N GLY A 119 3.68 14.52 20.46
CA GLY A 119 2.37 14.92 21.00
C GLY A 119 1.52 15.75 20.02
N PRO A 120 0.29 16.13 20.45
CA PRO A 120 -0.70 16.75 19.55
C PRO A 120 -0.25 18.04 18.87
N THR A 121 0.61 18.83 19.51
CA THR A 121 1.09 20.09 18.93
C THR A 121 1.98 19.90 17.70
N LYS A 122 2.47 18.68 17.49
CA LYS A 122 3.36 18.34 16.36
C LYS A 122 2.66 17.59 15.23
N TYR A 123 1.41 17.21 15.39
CA TYR A 123 0.72 16.37 14.41
C TYR A 123 0.67 17.00 13.01
N ALA A 124 0.31 18.28 12.91
CA ALA A 124 0.23 18.97 11.63
C ALA A 124 1.58 19.03 10.92
N ASP A 125 2.65 19.35 11.67
CA ASP A 125 4.00 19.41 11.12
C ASP A 125 4.48 18.04 10.68
N ASN A 126 4.19 17.00 11.48
CA ASN A 126 4.56 15.62 11.16
C ASN A 126 3.87 15.16 9.88
N ILE A 127 2.58 15.43 9.74
CA ILE A 127 1.83 15.08 8.53
C ILE A 127 2.38 15.82 7.32
N ARG A 128 2.69 17.09 7.48
CA ARG A 128 3.27 17.90 6.39
C ARG A 128 4.61 17.33 5.94
N ALA A 129 5.47 16.94 6.89
CA ALA A 129 6.76 16.33 6.58
C ALA A 129 6.60 15.03 5.81
N LEU A 130 5.61 14.20 6.16
CA LEU A 130 5.32 12.96 5.47
C LEU A 130 4.82 13.19 4.05
N LYS A 131 4.11 14.28 3.82
CA LYS A 131 3.60 14.64 2.48
C LYS A 131 4.65 15.31 1.59
N GLY A 132 5.86 15.50 2.09
CA GLY A 132 6.95 16.08 1.30
C GLY A 132 6.98 17.61 1.31
N GLY A 133 6.27 18.21 2.24
CA GLY A 133 6.24 19.68 2.38
C GLY A 133 6.39 20.15 3.81
#